data_ebfca0f80f0b55a9d48c1843cf506d6b
#
_entry.id   ebfca0f80f0b55a9d48c1843cf506d6b
#
_cell.length_a   1.000
_cell.length_b   1.000
_cell.length_c   1.000
_cell.angle_alpha   90.00
_cell.angle_beta   90.00
_cell.angle_gamma   90.00
#
_symmetry.space_group_name_H-M   'P 1'
#
loop_
_entity.id
_entity.type
_entity.pdbx_description
1 polymer ?
#
loop_
_entity_poly.entity_id
_entity_poly.type
_entity_poly.pdbx_seq_one_letter_code
_entity_poly.pdbx_strand_id
1 'polypeptide(L)'
;MGLGCAALTGDPRFPTYPNALTTAQVESGLSAPATAIALLGKGGAVLMLILLFMAVTSSTSAELIAVSSLLTFDIYKTYFRPNTSSEALVRVSHWGIVLYAIVLAVFCCILNAAGISLTWVLTVLGVIVGGAALPVGMILLWEPMSTVAAVAAPWIGFVCGITVWFVTAYKRSGAINVATTGETTNALAGNLASFGVGFIMAVVLTFVFPGKHADPNAQALAGVAVPVKEGNPTSETGQATAADKAQTPSIDEKTTAPPIPSEAVSPASTTRNELVDYLESHDVEPMDPVLVKRGERIALTANAVFFFGAVILVPFALFGSSYIYSKTFFTGWVVVSFIWIWISVLICVVWPVVESLGALRGISSGLWMDFKSLLGYRKKMGNSETV
;
A
#
# COMPACT_ATOMS: atom_id res chain seq x y z
N MET A 1 10.47 17.61 -12.58
CA MET A 1 10.45 17.46 -14.05
C MET A 1 9.58 18.51 -14.73
N GLY A 2 8.32 18.76 -14.36
CA GLY A 2 7.44 19.75 -14.99
C GLY A 2 7.99 21.16 -15.02
N LEU A 3 8.51 21.66 -13.90
CA LEU A 3 9.20 22.98 -13.84
C LEU A 3 10.46 23.05 -14.72
N GLY A 4 11.21 21.95 -14.78
CA GLY A 4 12.37 21.84 -15.67
C GLY A 4 11.97 21.88 -17.15
N CYS A 5 10.84 21.27 -17.51
CA CYS A 5 10.29 21.33 -18.85
C CYS A 5 9.96 22.78 -19.24
N ALA A 6 9.26 23.50 -18.38
CA ALA A 6 8.91 24.92 -18.60
C ALA A 6 10.16 25.81 -18.75
N ALA A 7 11.19 25.55 -17.93
CA ALA A 7 12.44 26.30 -17.99
C ALA A 7 13.26 26.06 -19.26
N LEU A 8 13.16 24.86 -19.83
CA LEU A 8 13.96 24.43 -21.00
C LEU A 8 13.26 24.68 -22.34
N THR A 9 12.04 25.20 -22.38
CA THR A 9 11.30 25.49 -23.62
C THR A 9 12.03 26.41 -24.58
N GLY A 10 12.89 27.31 -24.08
CA GLY A 10 13.71 28.22 -24.88
C GLY A 10 15.06 27.63 -25.33
N ASP A 11 15.41 26.40 -24.94
CA ASP A 11 16.71 25.78 -25.32
C ASP A 11 16.57 25.12 -26.70
N PRO A 12 17.47 25.35 -27.63
CA PRO A 12 17.48 24.71 -28.97
C PRO A 12 17.53 23.18 -28.95
N ARG A 13 17.93 22.58 -27.83
CA ARG A 13 17.91 21.11 -27.63
C ARG A 13 16.56 20.58 -27.19
N PHE A 14 15.60 21.48 -26.92
CA PHE A 14 14.26 21.03 -26.53
C PHE A 14 13.53 20.37 -27.70
N PRO A 15 12.86 19.21 -27.52
CA PRO A 15 12.32 18.40 -28.63
C PRO A 15 11.35 19.11 -29.57
N THR A 16 10.64 20.11 -29.07
CA THR A 16 9.63 20.88 -29.84
C THR A 16 10.06 22.32 -30.11
N TYR A 17 11.34 22.66 -29.88
CA TYR A 17 11.83 24.02 -30.13
C TYR A 17 11.49 24.51 -31.56
N PRO A 18 11.05 25.75 -31.75
CA PRO A 18 10.93 26.85 -30.78
C PRO A 18 9.63 26.86 -29.95
N ASN A 19 8.74 25.91 -30.19
CA ASN A 19 7.42 25.87 -29.55
C ASN A 19 7.47 25.10 -28.23
N ALA A 20 6.63 25.52 -27.27
CA ALA A 20 6.36 24.72 -26.07
C ALA A 20 5.57 23.44 -26.43
N LEU A 21 5.58 22.47 -25.49
CA LEU A 21 4.70 21.31 -25.62
C LEU A 21 3.24 21.76 -25.70
N THR A 22 2.47 21.11 -26.58
CA THR A 22 1.02 21.33 -26.68
C THR A 22 0.32 20.80 -25.40
N THR A 23 -0.88 21.33 -25.12
CA THR A 23 -1.68 20.86 -23.99
C THR A 23 -1.88 19.35 -24.02
N ALA A 24 -2.18 18.79 -25.19
CA ALA A 24 -2.35 17.35 -25.36
C ALA A 24 -1.08 16.55 -25.03
N GLN A 25 0.09 17.07 -25.39
CA GLN A 25 1.38 16.45 -25.04
C GLN A 25 1.68 16.51 -23.54
N VAL A 26 1.33 17.62 -22.90
CA VAL A 26 1.48 17.78 -21.44
C VAL A 26 0.54 16.83 -20.70
N GLU A 27 -0.71 16.73 -21.13
CA GLU A 27 -1.72 15.82 -20.56
C GLU A 27 -1.38 14.34 -20.77
N SER A 28 -0.64 14.02 -21.83
CA SER A 28 -0.09 12.69 -22.08
C SER A 28 1.16 12.38 -21.26
N GLY A 29 1.63 13.31 -20.39
CA GLY A 29 2.77 13.09 -19.50
C GLY A 29 4.16 13.28 -20.13
N LEU A 30 4.26 13.89 -21.32
CA LEU A 30 5.52 14.04 -22.06
C LEU A 30 6.48 15.10 -21.48
N SER A 31 6.09 15.86 -20.46
CA SER A 31 6.93 16.88 -19.83
C SER A 31 8.25 16.34 -19.26
N ALA A 32 8.20 15.16 -18.62
CA ALA A 32 9.38 14.55 -18.02
C ALA A 32 10.34 13.97 -19.06
N PRO A 33 9.89 13.19 -20.06
CA PRO A 33 10.74 12.76 -21.17
C PRO A 33 11.36 13.92 -21.96
N ALA A 34 10.59 14.98 -22.26
CA ALA A 34 11.10 16.14 -22.98
C ALA A 34 12.24 16.83 -22.21
N THR A 35 12.10 17.00 -20.90
CA THR A 35 13.16 17.53 -20.03
C THR A 35 14.42 16.67 -20.09
N ALA A 36 14.27 15.35 -19.97
CA ALA A 36 15.38 14.42 -19.99
C ALA A 36 16.12 14.42 -21.35
N ILE A 37 15.37 14.52 -22.45
CA ILE A 37 15.92 14.61 -23.81
C ILE A 37 16.69 15.94 -24.00
N ALA A 38 16.15 17.06 -23.52
CA ALA A 38 16.80 18.35 -23.62
C ALA A 38 18.14 18.39 -22.88
N LEU A 39 18.23 17.71 -21.71
CA LEU A 39 19.42 17.69 -20.87
C LEU A 39 20.47 16.65 -21.31
N LEU A 40 20.05 15.46 -21.66
CA LEU A 40 20.89 14.27 -21.85
C LEU A 40 20.80 13.68 -23.28
N GLY A 41 20.06 14.34 -24.18
CA GLY A 41 19.89 13.86 -25.56
C GLY A 41 19.25 12.47 -25.63
N LYS A 42 19.71 11.63 -26.56
CA LYS A 42 19.21 10.25 -26.74
C LYS A 42 19.38 9.39 -25.49
N GLY A 43 20.43 9.62 -24.70
CA GLY A 43 20.64 8.93 -23.43
C GLY A 43 19.54 9.22 -22.41
N GLY A 44 19.05 10.47 -22.37
CA GLY A 44 17.91 10.86 -21.54
C GLY A 44 16.61 10.13 -21.88
N ALA A 45 16.34 9.94 -23.18
CA ALA A 45 15.20 9.16 -23.63
C ALA A 45 15.27 7.70 -23.16
N VAL A 46 16.42 7.06 -23.30
CA VAL A 46 16.64 5.67 -22.85
C VAL A 46 16.50 5.54 -21.35
N LEU A 47 17.11 6.44 -20.58
CA LEU A 47 17.01 6.45 -19.12
C LEU A 47 15.56 6.62 -18.65
N MET A 48 14.79 7.51 -19.28
CA MET A 48 13.37 7.70 -18.97
C MET A 48 12.54 6.46 -19.28
N LEU A 49 12.86 5.77 -20.38
CA LEU A 49 12.17 4.53 -20.74
C LEU A 49 12.45 3.42 -19.72
N ILE A 50 13.71 3.25 -19.31
CA ILE A 50 14.11 2.30 -18.27
C ILE A 50 13.41 2.64 -16.93
N LEU A 51 13.43 3.91 -16.52
CA LEU A 51 12.80 4.36 -15.30
C LEU A 51 11.30 4.10 -15.31
N LEU A 52 10.64 4.38 -16.44
CA LEU A 52 9.20 4.10 -16.62
C LEU A 52 8.93 2.60 -16.50
N PHE A 53 9.72 1.78 -17.18
CA PHE A 53 9.58 0.32 -17.11
C PHE A 53 9.75 -0.20 -15.68
N MET A 54 10.77 0.25 -14.96
CA MET A 54 11.00 -0.14 -13.56
C MET A 54 9.86 0.32 -12.65
N ALA A 55 9.38 1.56 -12.81
CA ALA A 55 8.28 2.10 -12.02
C ALA A 55 6.98 1.32 -12.24
N VAL A 56 6.63 1.05 -13.49
CA VAL A 56 5.44 0.27 -13.85
C VAL A 56 5.54 -1.15 -13.31
N THR A 57 6.68 -1.83 -13.50
CA THR A 57 6.89 -3.19 -13.02
C THR A 57 6.77 -3.28 -11.50
N SER A 58 7.39 -2.34 -10.78
CA SER A 58 7.33 -2.28 -9.31
C SER A 58 5.91 -2.07 -8.80
N SER A 59 5.19 -1.08 -9.34
CA SER A 59 3.82 -0.77 -8.92
C SER A 59 2.84 -1.90 -9.26
N THR A 60 2.91 -2.43 -10.49
CA THR A 60 2.04 -3.52 -10.93
C THR A 60 2.29 -4.80 -10.12
N SER A 61 3.54 -5.13 -9.79
CA SER A 61 3.87 -6.29 -8.96
C SER A 61 3.24 -6.19 -7.57
N ALA A 62 3.35 -5.03 -6.92
CA ALA A 62 2.75 -4.81 -5.60
C ALA A 62 1.21 -4.90 -5.65
N GLU A 63 0.60 -4.33 -6.68
CA GLU A 63 -0.86 -4.37 -6.87
C GLU A 63 -1.36 -5.79 -7.14
N LEU A 64 -0.69 -6.56 -8.00
CA LEU A 64 -1.02 -7.96 -8.29
C LEU A 64 -1.00 -8.81 -7.02
N ILE A 65 0.01 -8.63 -6.16
CA ILE A 65 0.11 -9.36 -4.90
C ILE A 65 -1.03 -8.96 -3.95
N ALA A 66 -1.31 -7.66 -3.81
CA ALA A 66 -2.35 -7.16 -2.93
C ALA A 66 -3.74 -7.68 -3.35
N VAL A 67 -4.09 -7.54 -4.63
CA VAL A 67 -5.39 -8.00 -5.15
C VAL A 67 -5.52 -9.51 -5.08
N SER A 68 -4.45 -10.25 -5.40
CA SER A 68 -4.44 -11.71 -5.28
C SER A 68 -4.66 -12.17 -3.84
N SER A 69 -4.07 -11.48 -2.86
CA SER A 69 -4.28 -11.76 -1.44
C SER A 69 -5.74 -11.53 -1.04
N LEU A 70 -6.34 -10.41 -1.43
CA LEU A 70 -7.77 -10.11 -1.18
C LEU A 70 -8.68 -11.18 -1.80
N LEU A 71 -8.44 -11.54 -3.07
CA LEU A 71 -9.22 -12.57 -3.76
C LEU A 71 -9.09 -13.95 -3.07
N THR A 72 -7.89 -14.29 -2.59
CA THR A 72 -7.62 -15.61 -2.01
C THR A 72 -8.11 -15.72 -0.58
N PHE A 73 -7.78 -14.75 0.28
CA PHE A 73 -8.06 -14.85 1.71
C PHE A 73 -9.42 -14.27 2.07
N ASP A 74 -9.76 -13.07 1.56
CA ASP A 74 -10.99 -12.41 1.96
C ASP A 74 -12.21 -12.93 1.20
N ILE A 75 -12.05 -13.29 -0.08
CA ILE A 75 -13.16 -13.77 -0.90
C ILE A 75 -13.20 -15.30 -0.93
N TYR A 76 -12.15 -15.97 -1.44
CA TYR A 76 -12.20 -17.41 -1.68
C TYR A 76 -12.26 -18.21 -0.37
N LYS A 77 -11.34 -17.95 0.56
CA LYS A 77 -11.28 -18.66 1.84
C LYS A 77 -12.52 -18.37 2.71
N THR A 78 -12.95 -17.10 2.76
CA THR A 78 -14.04 -16.68 3.66
C THR A 78 -15.40 -17.14 3.16
N TYR A 79 -15.69 -17.00 1.85
CA TYR A 79 -17.03 -17.25 1.33
C TYR A 79 -17.20 -18.57 0.59
N PHE A 80 -16.16 -19.09 -0.05
CA PHE A 80 -16.29 -20.29 -0.89
C PHE A 80 -15.80 -21.57 -0.21
N ARG A 81 -14.64 -21.56 0.42
CA ARG A 81 -14.04 -22.74 1.05
C ARG A 81 -13.25 -22.40 2.32
N PRO A 82 -13.91 -22.31 3.50
CA PRO A 82 -13.23 -21.98 4.77
C PRO A 82 -12.12 -22.96 5.17
N ASN A 83 -12.29 -24.26 4.90
CA ASN A 83 -11.38 -25.32 5.30
C ASN A 83 -10.46 -25.78 4.14
N THR A 84 -9.89 -24.80 3.40
CA THR A 84 -9.00 -25.10 2.28
C THR A 84 -7.56 -25.29 2.77
N SER A 85 -6.85 -26.29 2.20
CA SER A 85 -5.43 -26.52 2.47
C SER A 85 -4.55 -25.35 2.00
N SER A 86 -3.41 -25.14 2.65
CA SER A 86 -2.45 -24.08 2.29
C SER A 86 -1.97 -24.18 0.83
N GLU A 87 -1.77 -25.39 0.32
CA GLU A 87 -1.35 -25.61 -1.07
C GLU A 87 -2.43 -25.15 -2.08
N ALA A 88 -3.70 -25.41 -1.78
CA ALA A 88 -4.80 -24.96 -2.62
C ALA A 88 -4.95 -23.42 -2.60
N LEU A 89 -4.73 -22.76 -1.45
CA LEU A 89 -4.71 -21.29 -1.35
C LEU A 89 -3.61 -20.67 -2.21
N VAL A 90 -2.40 -21.22 -2.19
CA VAL A 90 -1.29 -20.77 -3.05
C VAL A 90 -1.66 -20.90 -4.54
N ARG A 91 -2.31 -22.00 -4.93
CA ARG A 91 -2.74 -22.21 -6.31
C ARG A 91 -3.82 -21.20 -6.73
N VAL A 92 -4.78 -20.91 -5.86
CA VAL A 92 -5.81 -19.89 -6.08
C VAL A 92 -5.18 -18.50 -6.19
N SER A 93 -4.18 -18.19 -5.36
CA SER A 93 -3.44 -16.93 -5.42
C SER A 93 -2.73 -16.75 -6.77
N HIS A 94 -2.06 -17.76 -7.29
CA HIS A 94 -1.43 -17.70 -8.62
C HIS A 94 -2.46 -17.45 -9.74
N TRP A 95 -3.59 -18.13 -9.71
CA TRP A 95 -4.67 -17.87 -10.67
C TRP A 95 -5.27 -16.48 -10.51
N GLY A 96 -5.38 -15.98 -9.28
CA GLY A 96 -5.82 -14.62 -8.98
C GLY A 96 -4.90 -13.57 -9.61
N ILE A 97 -3.57 -13.76 -9.53
CA ILE A 97 -2.58 -12.88 -10.18
C ILE A 97 -2.78 -12.84 -11.69
N VAL A 98 -2.88 -14.02 -12.33
CA VAL A 98 -3.02 -14.13 -13.79
C VAL A 98 -4.33 -13.49 -14.25
N LEU A 99 -5.44 -13.80 -13.58
CA LEU A 99 -6.76 -13.25 -13.90
C LEU A 99 -6.76 -11.72 -13.81
N TYR A 100 -6.26 -11.19 -12.69
CA TYR A 100 -6.22 -9.74 -12.49
C TYR A 100 -5.29 -9.03 -13.49
N ALA A 101 -4.14 -9.62 -13.82
CA ALA A 101 -3.24 -9.09 -14.83
C ALA A 101 -3.91 -8.98 -16.22
N ILE A 102 -4.69 -9.99 -16.60
CA ILE A 102 -5.46 -9.97 -17.85
C ILE A 102 -6.52 -8.87 -17.80
N VAL A 103 -7.29 -8.78 -16.71
CA VAL A 103 -8.33 -7.74 -16.53
C VAL A 103 -7.71 -6.35 -16.61
N LEU A 104 -6.59 -6.12 -15.95
CA LEU A 104 -5.87 -4.85 -15.97
C LEU A 104 -5.37 -4.50 -17.37
N ALA A 105 -4.79 -5.46 -18.09
CA ALA A 105 -4.32 -5.26 -19.45
C ALA A 105 -5.48 -4.90 -20.41
N VAL A 106 -6.58 -5.62 -20.34
CA VAL A 106 -7.79 -5.33 -21.14
C VAL A 106 -8.34 -3.95 -20.80
N PHE A 107 -8.41 -3.60 -19.52
CA PHE A 107 -8.86 -2.27 -19.08
C PHE A 107 -7.97 -1.15 -19.64
N CYS A 108 -6.65 -1.30 -19.56
CA CYS A 108 -5.72 -0.33 -20.15
C CYS A 108 -5.90 -0.19 -21.68
N CYS A 109 -6.12 -1.30 -22.39
CA CYS A 109 -6.40 -1.25 -23.83
C CYS A 109 -7.71 -0.50 -24.14
N ILE A 110 -8.75 -0.70 -23.34
CA ILE A 110 -10.03 0.01 -23.49
C ILE A 110 -9.85 1.51 -23.28
N LEU A 111 -9.14 1.91 -22.21
CA LEU A 111 -8.87 3.33 -21.92
C LEU A 111 -8.08 3.98 -23.06
N ASN A 112 -7.06 3.31 -23.58
CA ASN A 112 -6.27 3.80 -24.70
C ASN A 112 -7.09 3.92 -25.99
N ALA A 113 -7.94 2.92 -26.30
CA ALA A 113 -8.82 2.95 -27.47
C ALA A 113 -9.89 4.06 -27.37
N ALA A 114 -10.34 4.38 -26.16
CA ALA A 114 -11.27 5.48 -25.89
C ALA A 114 -10.60 6.88 -25.94
N GLY A 115 -9.27 6.96 -26.11
CA GLY A 115 -8.53 8.23 -26.17
C GLY A 115 -8.50 8.96 -24.82
N ILE A 116 -8.62 8.24 -23.72
CA ILE A 116 -8.64 8.82 -22.36
C ILE A 116 -7.22 9.19 -21.94
N SER A 117 -7.01 10.46 -21.58
CA SER A 117 -5.71 10.96 -21.14
C SER A 117 -5.35 10.48 -19.73
N LEU A 118 -4.05 10.41 -19.43
CA LEU A 118 -3.54 10.10 -18.07
C LEU A 118 -4.07 11.09 -17.03
N THR A 119 -4.14 12.37 -17.36
CA THR A 119 -4.67 13.43 -16.49
C THR A 119 -6.13 13.15 -16.12
N TRP A 120 -6.94 12.72 -17.07
CA TRP A 120 -8.33 12.34 -16.81
C TRP A 120 -8.42 11.16 -15.83
N VAL A 121 -7.61 10.12 -16.04
CA VAL A 121 -7.58 8.94 -15.15
C VAL A 121 -7.21 9.33 -13.72
N LEU A 122 -6.19 10.16 -13.52
CA LEU A 122 -5.79 10.66 -12.21
C LEU A 122 -6.87 11.49 -11.52
N THR A 123 -7.60 12.27 -12.30
CA THR A 123 -8.72 13.09 -11.84
C THR A 123 -9.88 12.23 -11.34
N VAL A 124 -10.27 11.23 -12.12
CA VAL A 124 -11.33 10.27 -11.78
C VAL A 124 -10.97 9.44 -10.56
N LEU A 125 -9.70 9.04 -10.45
CA LEU A 125 -9.21 8.29 -9.29
C LEU A 125 -9.51 9.05 -7.98
N GLY A 126 -9.33 10.37 -7.95
CA GLY A 126 -9.66 11.19 -6.80
C GLY A 126 -11.15 11.14 -6.43
N VAL A 127 -12.06 11.14 -7.41
CA VAL A 127 -13.51 11.01 -7.15
C VAL A 127 -13.85 9.63 -6.60
N ILE A 128 -13.24 8.57 -7.17
CA ILE A 128 -13.51 7.18 -6.76
C ILE A 128 -12.99 6.90 -5.35
N VAL A 129 -11.75 7.25 -5.07
CA VAL A 129 -11.07 6.92 -3.81
C VAL A 129 -11.36 7.95 -2.70
N GLY A 130 -11.71 9.19 -3.08
CA GLY A 130 -11.90 10.30 -2.16
C GLY A 130 -12.89 10.00 -1.03
N GLY A 131 -14.01 9.33 -1.35
CA GLY A 131 -15.02 8.95 -0.35
C GLY A 131 -14.52 8.01 0.74
N ALA A 132 -13.48 7.22 0.46
CA ALA A 132 -12.89 6.27 1.41
C ALA A 132 -11.70 6.87 2.19
N ALA A 133 -11.09 7.94 1.70
CA ALA A 133 -9.82 8.46 2.22
C ALA A 133 -9.86 8.78 3.72
N LEU A 134 -10.85 9.54 4.17
CA LEU A 134 -11.00 9.86 5.60
C LEU A 134 -11.61 8.71 6.42
N PRO A 135 -12.68 8.03 5.97
CA PRO A 135 -13.21 6.88 6.71
C PRO A 135 -12.16 5.80 7.01
N VAL A 136 -11.28 5.47 6.06
CA VAL A 136 -10.19 4.49 6.28
C VAL A 136 -9.20 5.00 7.35
N GLY A 137 -8.83 6.27 7.32
CA GLY A 137 -8.00 6.86 8.37
C GLY A 137 -8.69 6.87 9.75
N MET A 138 -9.99 7.14 9.78
CA MET A 138 -10.79 7.15 11.01
C MET A 138 -10.92 5.78 11.65
N ILE A 139 -11.03 4.70 10.88
CA ILE A 139 -11.04 3.32 11.42
C ILE A 139 -9.82 3.06 12.30
N LEU A 140 -8.66 3.60 11.92
CA LEU A 140 -7.39 3.39 12.64
C LEU A 140 -7.21 4.33 13.84
N LEU A 141 -7.76 5.54 13.75
CA LEU A 141 -7.48 6.61 14.73
C LEU A 141 -8.65 6.92 15.67
N TRP A 142 -9.86 6.56 15.31
CA TRP A 142 -11.08 6.93 16.02
C TRP A 142 -11.85 5.70 16.49
N GLU A 143 -11.59 5.27 17.72
CA GLU A 143 -12.18 4.08 18.34
C GLU A 143 -13.72 4.02 18.28
N PRO A 144 -14.51 5.13 18.43
CA PRO A 144 -15.95 5.07 18.37
C PRO A 144 -16.55 4.68 17.02
N MET A 145 -15.75 4.62 15.94
CA MET A 145 -16.26 4.38 14.59
C MET A 145 -17.00 3.05 14.47
N SER A 146 -18.26 3.12 14.00
CA SER A 146 -19.09 1.91 13.84
C SER A 146 -18.78 1.16 12.54
N THR A 147 -18.99 -0.16 12.53
CA THR A 147 -18.84 -1.00 11.33
C THR A 147 -19.72 -0.53 10.18
N VAL A 148 -20.95 -0.09 10.49
CA VAL A 148 -21.88 0.45 9.47
C VAL A 148 -21.33 1.71 8.84
N ALA A 149 -20.78 2.62 9.65
CA ALA A 149 -20.14 3.83 9.14
C ALA A 149 -18.91 3.52 8.28
N ALA A 150 -18.08 2.57 8.72
CA ALA A 150 -16.88 2.16 8.01
C ALA A 150 -17.17 1.63 6.60
N VAL A 151 -18.27 0.89 6.43
CA VAL A 151 -18.65 0.31 5.14
C VAL A 151 -19.50 1.27 4.30
N ALA A 152 -20.49 1.94 4.89
CA ALA A 152 -21.47 2.72 4.13
C ALA A 152 -20.95 4.12 3.73
N ALA A 153 -20.16 4.79 4.59
CA ALA A 153 -19.71 6.14 4.32
C ALA A 153 -18.87 6.29 3.04
N PRO A 154 -17.91 5.38 2.74
CA PRO A 154 -17.17 5.41 1.48
C PRO A 154 -18.06 5.34 0.24
N TRP A 155 -19.05 4.45 0.25
CA TRP A 155 -19.97 4.29 -0.86
C TRP A 155 -20.88 5.49 -1.07
N ILE A 156 -21.38 6.08 0.00
CA ILE A 156 -22.21 7.30 -0.06
C ILE A 156 -21.35 8.46 -0.59
N GLY A 157 -20.12 8.62 -0.10
CA GLY A 157 -19.18 9.61 -0.57
C GLY A 157 -18.88 9.46 -2.07
N PHE A 158 -18.62 8.23 -2.52
CA PHE A 158 -18.38 7.90 -3.92
C PHE A 158 -19.58 8.26 -4.82
N VAL A 159 -20.79 7.82 -4.48
CA VAL A 159 -22.00 8.09 -5.26
C VAL A 159 -22.30 9.59 -5.31
N CYS A 160 -22.20 10.29 -4.19
CA CYS A 160 -22.37 11.74 -4.15
C CYS A 160 -21.29 12.46 -4.96
N GLY A 161 -20.04 12.00 -4.88
CA GLY A 161 -18.93 12.56 -5.65
C GLY A 161 -19.15 12.47 -7.15
N ILE A 162 -19.53 11.30 -7.66
CA ILE A 162 -19.87 11.10 -9.08
C ILE A 162 -21.04 11.97 -9.51
N THR A 163 -22.09 12.03 -8.66
CA THR A 163 -23.27 12.84 -8.97
C THR A 163 -22.92 14.32 -9.09
N VAL A 164 -22.19 14.87 -8.12
CA VAL A 164 -21.75 16.28 -8.13
C VAL A 164 -20.84 16.54 -9.32
N TRP A 165 -19.92 15.64 -9.62
CA TRP A 165 -19.02 15.75 -10.75
C TRP A 165 -19.76 15.88 -12.08
N PHE A 166 -20.69 14.96 -12.38
CA PHE A 166 -21.47 14.99 -13.61
C PHE A 166 -22.45 16.17 -13.68
N VAL A 167 -23.10 16.51 -12.57
CA VAL A 167 -23.98 17.69 -12.51
C VAL A 167 -23.19 18.97 -12.76
N THR A 168 -22.00 19.11 -12.19
CA THR A 168 -21.14 20.28 -12.38
C THR A 168 -20.65 20.36 -13.83
N ALA A 169 -20.20 19.23 -14.42
CA ALA A 169 -19.80 19.18 -15.82
C ALA A 169 -20.95 19.58 -16.75
N TYR A 170 -22.15 19.06 -16.51
CA TYR A 170 -23.34 19.42 -17.32
C TYR A 170 -23.74 20.89 -17.16
N LYS A 171 -23.80 21.40 -15.93
CA LYS A 171 -24.22 22.79 -15.69
C LYS A 171 -23.23 23.84 -16.22
N ARG A 172 -21.93 23.54 -16.19
CA ARG A 172 -20.89 24.48 -16.64
C ARG A 172 -20.60 24.38 -18.13
N SER A 173 -20.59 23.17 -18.67
CA SER A 173 -20.13 22.93 -20.04
C SER A 173 -21.25 22.48 -21.00
N GLY A 174 -22.48 22.30 -20.51
CA GLY A 174 -23.65 21.91 -21.30
C GLY A 174 -23.65 20.46 -21.83
N ALA A 175 -22.58 19.72 -21.62
CA ALA A 175 -22.43 18.33 -22.09
C ALA A 175 -21.61 17.50 -21.12
N ILE A 176 -21.84 16.18 -21.09
CA ILE A 176 -21.04 15.22 -20.33
C ILE A 176 -20.23 14.41 -21.35
N ASN A 177 -18.94 14.72 -21.47
CA ASN A 177 -17.98 13.99 -22.30
C ASN A 177 -16.60 13.97 -21.62
N VAL A 178 -15.64 13.25 -22.18
CA VAL A 178 -14.29 13.11 -21.60
C VAL A 178 -13.61 14.46 -21.40
N ALA A 179 -13.78 15.40 -22.34
CA ALA A 179 -13.17 16.72 -22.25
C ALA A 179 -13.77 17.55 -21.10
N THR A 180 -15.10 17.61 -20.99
CA THR A 180 -15.79 18.41 -19.96
C THR A 180 -15.66 17.80 -18.57
N THR A 181 -15.65 16.50 -18.44
CA THR A 181 -15.43 15.80 -17.17
C THR A 181 -13.96 15.87 -16.73
N GLY A 182 -13.00 15.94 -17.65
CA GLY A 182 -11.59 16.14 -17.38
C GLY A 182 -11.21 17.57 -16.98
N GLU A 183 -12.12 18.54 -17.13
CA GLU A 183 -11.86 19.93 -16.74
C GLU A 183 -11.61 20.03 -15.22
N THR A 184 -10.50 20.67 -14.83
CA THR A 184 -10.01 20.72 -13.45
C THR A 184 -11.08 21.18 -12.45
N THR A 185 -11.88 22.18 -12.80
CA THR A 185 -12.90 22.73 -11.89
C THR A 185 -14.04 21.74 -11.65
N ASN A 186 -14.48 21.05 -12.69
CA ASN A 186 -15.55 20.05 -12.61
C ASN A 186 -15.11 18.83 -11.79
N ALA A 187 -13.89 18.42 -12.01
CA ALA A 187 -13.26 17.33 -11.29
C ALA A 187 -13.01 17.66 -9.80
N LEU A 188 -12.56 18.88 -9.52
CA LEU A 188 -12.35 19.34 -8.16
C LEU A 188 -13.67 19.34 -7.35
N ALA A 189 -14.78 19.76 -7.97
CA ALA A 189 -16.09 19.71 -7.32
C ALA A 189 -16.50 18.28 -6.94
N GLY A 190 -16.30 17.32 -7.85
CA GLY A 190 -16.55 15.90 -7.60
C GLY A 190 -15.67 15.33 -6.49
N ASN A 191 -14.37 15.64 -6.52
CA ASN A 191 -13.41 15.18 -5.52
C ASN A 191 -13.75 15.73 -4.12
N LEU A 192 -14.03 17.03 -4.01
CA LEU A 192 -14.41 17.64 -2.74
C LEU A 192 -15.72 17.08 -2.20
N ALA A 193 -16.71 16.85 -3.07
CA ALA A 193 -17.97 16.25 -2.67
C ALA A 193 -17.77 14.80 -2.18
N SER A 194 -17.01 13.99 -2.91
CA SER A 194 -16.71 12.61 -2.52
C SER A 194 -16.03 12.57 -1.15
N PHE A 195 -14.97 13.32 -0.98
CA PHE A 195 -14.18 13.41 0.25
C PHE A 195 -14.99 13.97 1.43
N GLY A 196 -15.66 15.12 1.22
CA GLY A 196 -16.41 15.79 2.29
C GLY A 196 -17.64 15.02 2.73
N VAL A 197 -18.42 14.48 1.79
CA VAL A 197 -19.60 13.67 2.11
C VAL A 197 -19.17 12.35 2.76
N GLY A 198 -18.10 11.69 2.28
CA GLY A 198 -17.57 10.49 2.91
C GLY A 198 -17.19 10.71 4.38
N PHE A 199 -16.51 11.82 4.67
CA PHE A 199 -16.18 12.20 6.04
C PHE A 199 -17.42 12.49 6.91
N ILE A 200 -18.32 13.34 6.44
CA ILE A 200 -19.53 13.73 7.18
C ILE A 200 -20.37 12.48 7.46
N MET A 201 -20.55 11.62 6.47
CA MET A 201 -21.33 10.39 6.64
C MET A 201 -20.66 9.39 7.56
N ALA A 202 -19.33 9.30 7.59
CA ALA A 202 -18.61 8.47 8.56
C ALA A 202 -18.93 8.92 10.00
N VAL A 203 -18.90 10.22 10.26
CA VAL A 203 -19.25 10.78 11.57
C VAL A 203 -20.71 10.56 11.89
N VAL A 204 -21.61 10.96 11.00
CA VAL A 204 -23.08 10.86 11.22
C VAL A 204 -23.52 9.42 11.46
N LEU A 205 -23.09 8.48 10.61
CA LEU A 205 -23.47 7.07 10.74
C LEU A 205 -22.90 6.42 12.01
N THR A 206 -21.75 6.87 12.48
CA THR A 206 -21.21 6.41 13.75
C THR A 206 -22.09 6.78 14.93
N PHE A 207 -22.63 8.01 14.94
CA PHE A 207 -23.54 8.45 16.01
C PHE A 207 -24.95 7.86 15.88
N VAL A 208 -25.44 7.64 14.66
CA VAL A 208 -26.78 7.06 14.41
C VAL A 208 -26.78 5.54 14.67
N PHE A 209 -25.73 4.85 14.33
CA PHE A 209 -25.56 3.42 14.51
C PHE A 209 -24.31 3.13 15.36
N PRO A 210 -24.37 3.38 16.68
CA PRO A 210 -23.21 3.11 17.54
C PRO A 210 -22.90 1.62 17.51
N GLY A 211 -21.69 1.28 17.06
CA GLY A 211 -21.20 -0.09 17.03
C GLY A 211 -20.91 -0.60 18.45
N LYS A 212 -21.10 -1.88 18.71
CA LYS A 212 -20.50 -2.51 19.88
C LYS A 212 -18.99 -2.49 19.64
N HIS A 213 -18.26 -1.82 20.53
CA HIS A 213 -16.79 -1.83 20.47
C HIS A 213 -16.32 -3.28 20.57
N ALA A 214 -15.63 -3.75 19.54
CA ALA A 214 -14.86 -4.96 19.67
C ALA A 214 -13.75 -4.67 20.69
N ASP A 215 -13.55 -5.59 21.64
CA ASP A 215 -12.51 -5.48 22.63
C ASP A 215 -11.19 -5.10 21.97
N PRO A 216 -10.46 -4.05 22.41
CA PRO A 216 -9.19 -3.66 21.83
C PRO A 216 -8.18 -4.82 21.75
N ASN A 217 -8.29 -5.78 22.68
CA ASN A 217 -7.51 -7.02 22.68
C ASN A 217 -7.90 -7.98 21.56
N ALA A 218 -9.18 -8.03 21.16
CA ALA A 218 -9.63 -8.86 20.03
C ALA A 218 -9.15 -8.30 18.68
N GLN A 219 -9.02 -6.99 18.54
CA GLN A 219 -8.46 -6.37 17.34
C GLN A 219 -6.95 -6.58 17.20
N ALA A 220 -6.21 -6.52 18.31
CA ALA A 220 -4.77 -6.83 18.32
C ALA A 220 -4.50 -8.30 17.94
N LEU A 221 -5.39 -9.22 18.35
CA LEU A 221 -5.33 -10.65 17.98
C LEU A 221 -5.75 -10.94 16.56
N ALA A 222 -6.69 -10.18 15.98
CA ALA A 222 -7.09 -10.35 14.59
C ALA A 222 -5.99 -9.96 13.59
N GLY A 223 -5.06 -9.08 14.01
CA GLY A 223 -3.87 -8.71 13.23
C GLY A 223 -2.74 -9.74 13.28
N VAL A 224 -2.74 -10.60 14.30
CA VAL A 224 -1.80 -11.73 14.43
C VAL A 224 -2.59 -12.99 14.16
N ALA A 225 -2.58 -13.49 12.92
CA ALA A 225 -3.16 -14.79 12.58
C ALA A 225 -2.33 -15.90 13.21
N VAL A 226 -2.56 -16.17 14.50
CA VAL A 226 -2.07 -17.38 15.16
C VAL A 226 -2.85 -18.53 14.56
N PRO A 227 -2.22 -19.56 13.98
CA PRO A 227 -2.92 -20.75 13.56
C PRO A 227 -3.42 -21.47 14.81
N VAL A 228 -4.68 -21.22 15.15
CA VAL A 228 -5.37 -21.99 16.19
C VAL A 228 -5.43 -23.42 15.70
N LYS A 229 -4.68 -24.29 16.37
CA LYS A 229 -4.77 -25.73 16.20
C LYS A 229 -6.15 -26.12 16.77
N GLU A 230 -7.15 -26.25 15.90
CA GLU A 230 -8.45 -26.76 16.27
C GLU A 230 -8.27 -28.19 16.83
N GLY A 231 -8.25 -28.28 18.15
CA GLY A 231 -8.46 -29.51 18.87
C GLY A 231 -9.93 -29.89 18.71
N ASN A 232 -10.16 -30.97 17.97
CA ASN A 232 -11.44 -31.60 17.75
C ASN A 232 -12.13 -31.89 19.11
N PRO A 233 -13.32 -31.38 19.42
CA PRO A 233 -14.08 -31.84 20.55
C PRO A 233 -14.86 -33.10 20.13
N THR A 234 -14.20 -34.27 20.17
CA THR A 234 -14.92 -35.52 20.13
C THR A 234 -15.43 -35.83 21.52
N SER A 235 -16.72 -35.54 21.74
CA SER A 235 -17.51 -36.16 22.80
C SER A 235 -17.71 -37.61 22.44
N GLU A 236 -17.06 -38.53 23.12
CA GLU A 236 -17.52 -39.90 23.22
C GLU A 236 -17.69 -40.35 24.67
N THR A 237 -18.94 -40.52 24.99
CA THR A 237 -19.43 -41.25 26.13
C THR A 237 -19.43 -42.72 25.81
N GLY A 238 -18.76 -43.55 26.61
CA GLY A 238 -19.27 -44.87 26.92
C GLY A 238 -18.62 -46.10 26.33
N GLN A 239 -18.09 -46.86 27.24
CA GLN A 239 -18.06 -48.32 27.37
C GLN A 239 -16.91 -49.12 26.78
N ALA A 240 -16.29 -49.78 27.75
CA ALA A 240 -15.27 -50.80 27.66
C ALA A 240 -15.65 -52.04 26.85
N THR A 241 -14.76 -52.64 26.12
CA THR A 241 -14.46 -54.07 26.22
C THR A 241 -13.09 -54.42 25.60
N ALA A 242 -12.54 -55.48 26.12
CA ALA A 242 -11.14 -55.94 26.10
C ALA A 242 -10.65 -56.61 24.80
N ALA A 243 -9.32 -56.75 24.77
CA ALA A 243 -8.48 -57.72 24.04
C ALA A 243 -8.24 -57.47 22.54
N ASP A 244 -7.05 -57.31 22.05
CA ASP A 244 -5.99 -58.28 21.94
C ASP A 244 -4.66 -57.67 21.40
N LYS A 245 -3.59 -58.39 21.71
CA LYS A 245 -2.18 -58.10 21.51
C LYS A 245 -1.72 -57.92 20.06
N ALA A 246 -0.74 -57.06 19.80
CA ALA A 246 0.58 -57.45 19.27
C ALA A 246 1.53 -56.28 18.98
N GLN A 247 2.61 -56.24 19.70
CA GLN A 247 4.01 -55.97 19.33
C GLN A 247 4.47 -54.64 18.69
N THR A 248 5.28 -54.00 19.49
CA THR A 248 6.28 -52.90 19.43
C THR A 248 7.30 -53.03 18.28
N PRO A 249 8.04 -51.93 17.92
CA PRO A 249 9.10 -51.46 18.84
C PRO A 249 9.19 -49.93 19.03
N SER A 250 9.72 -49.67 20.20
CA SER A 250 10.11 -48.44 20.86
C SER A 250 11.04 -47.49 20.08
N ILE A 251 10.78 -46.19 20.20
CA ILE A 251 11.82 -45.18 20.37
C ILE A 251 11.35 -44.23 21.47
N ASP A 252 12.11 -44.13 22.54
CA ASP A 252 11.98 -43.23 23.66
C ASP A 252 12.22 -41.79 23.24
N GLU A 253 11.32 -40.87 23.57
CA GLU A 253 11.72 -39.56 24.01
C GLU A 253 10.67 -38.99 24.98
N LYS A 254 11.11 -38.93 26.24
CA LYS A 254 10.45 -38.32 27.35
C LYS A 254 10.42 -36.81 27.16
N THR A 255 9.27 -36.20 27.08
CA THR A 255 9.08 -34.83 27.56
C THR A 255 7.80 -34.75 28.35
N THR A 256 7.99 -34.67 29.64
CA THR A 256 6.98 -34.54 30.68
C THR A 256 6.42 -33.14 30.66
N ALA A 257 5.16 -32.97 30.32
CA ALA A 257 4.42 -31.73 30.53
C ALA A 257 4.02 -31.63 32.00
N PRO A 258 4.21 -30.49 32.68
CA PRO A 258 3.74 -30.27 34.06
C PRO A 258 2.20 -30.06 34.07
N PRO A 259 1.53 -30.44 35.20
CA PRO A 259 0.08 -30.30 35.32
C PRO A 259 -0.34 -28.84 35.46
N ILE A 260 -1.38 -28.47 34.71
CA ILE A 260 -2.01 -27.14 34.74
C ILE A 260 -2.77 -26.97 36.05
N PRO A 261 -2.48 -25.93 36.86
CA PRO A 261 -3.30 -25.59 38.01
C PRO A 261 -4.62 -24.96 37.56
N SER A 262 -5.72 -25.52 38.01
CA SER A 262 -7.08 -24.98 37.79
C SER A 262 -7.30 -23.78 38.72
N GLU A 263 -6.94 -22.59 38.26
CA GLU A 263 -7.43 -21.34 38.83
C GLU A 263 -8.22 -20.59 37.78
N ALA A 264 -9.42 -20.12 38.15
CA ALA A 264 -10.31 -19.39 37.31
C ALA A 264 -9.69 -18.04 36.90
N VAL A 265 -8.95 -18.02 35.78
CA VAL A 265 -8.33 -16.84 35.20
C VAL A 265 -9.33 -16.15 34.30
N SER A 266 -9.53 -14.85 34.54
CA SER A 266 -10.39 -14.00 33.71
C SER A 266 -9.95 -14.08 32.24
N PRO A 267 -10.88 -14.20 31.25
CA PRO A 267 -10.53 -14.46 29.82
C PRO A 267 -9.58 -13.44 29.18
N ALA A 268 -9.52 -12.21 29.71
CA ALA A 268 -8.63 -11.17 29.21
C ALA A 268 -7.16 -11.34 29.59
N SER A 269 -6.85 -12.01 30.72
CA SER A 269 -5.48 -12.24 31.18
C SER A 269 -4.84 -13.46 30.51
N THR A 270 -5.63 -14.48 30.21
CA THR A 270 -5.16 -15.70 29.53
C THR A 270 -4.67 -15.39 28.13
N THR A 271 -5.41 -14.57 27.37
CA THR A 271 -5.08 -14.20 26.01
C THR A 271 -3.78 -13.38 25.89
N ARG A 272 -3.51 -12.51 26.90
CA ARG A 272 -2.28 -11.71 26.92
C ARG A 272 -1.05 -12.58 27.20
N ASN A 273 -1.16 -13.56 28.08
CA ASN A 273 -0.06 -14.46 28.42
C ASN A 273 0.26 -15.41 27.26
N GLU A 274 -0.75 -15.93 26.57
CA GLU A 274 -0.57 -16.77 25.36
C GLU A 274 0.11 -16.01 24.22
N LEU A 275 -0.18 -14.72 24.06
CA LEU A 275 0.47 -13.89 23.04
C LEU A 275 1.95 -13.62 23.41
N VAL A 276 2.25 -13.36 24.69
CA VAL A 276 3.62 -13.16 25.17
C VAL A 276 4.43 -14.44 25.00
N ASP A 277 3.88 -15.58 25.40
CA ASP A 277 4.53 -16.90 25.23
C ASP A 277 4.77 -17.24 23.75
N TYR A 278 3.84 -16.87 22.85
CA TYR A 278 4.02 -17.03 21.40
C TYR A 278 5.15 -16.14 20.87
N LEU A 279 5.20 -14.87 21.27
CA LEU A 279 6.24 -13.93 20.86
C LEU A 279 7.63 -14.36 21.37
N GLU A 280 7.72 -14.78 22.64
CA GLU A 280 8.96 -15.30 23.21
C GLU A 280 9.42 -16.59 22.53
N SER A 281 8.50 -17.50 22.18
CA SER A 281 8.84 -18.75 21.49
C SER A 281 9.36 -18.53 20.06
N HIS A 282 9.11 -17.35 19.47
CA HIS A 282 9.57 -16.97 18.13
C HIS A 282 10.68 -15.92 18.11
N ASP A 283 11.34 -15.71 19.26
CA ASP A 283 12.44 -14.72 19.42
C ASP A 283 12.02 -13.28 19.05
N VAL A 284 10.73 -12.94 19.20
CA VAL A 284 10.21 -11.61 18.97
C VAL A 284 10.10 -10.87 20.29
N GLU A 285 11.05 -10.00 20.59
CA GLU A 285 10.96 -9.12 21.74
C GLU A 285 9.80 -8.12 21.57
N PRO A 286 8.86 -8.05 22.52
CA PRO A 286 7.80 -7.05 22.48
C PRO A 286 8.40 -5.65 22.58
N MET A 287 8.04 -4.78 21.66
CA MET A 287 8.54 -3.40 21.60
C MET A 287 8.15 -2.63 22.87
N ASP A 288 9.09 -1.89 23.46
CA ASP A 288 8.85 -1.09 24.66
C ASP A 288 7.64 -0.14 24.45
N PRO A 289 6.57 -0.27 25.25
CA PRO A 289 5.35 0.52 25.11
C PRO A 289 5.58 2.04 25.25
N VAL A 290 6.66 2.44 25.93
CA VAL A 290 7.03 3.86 26.08
C VAL A 290 7.58 4.40 24.76
N LEU A 291 8.42 3.62 24.08
CA LEU A 291 8.95 3.99 22.76
C LEU A 291 7.87 4.03 21.70
N VAL A 292 6.93 3.07 21.71
CA VAL A 292 5.78 3.05 20.80
C VAL A 292 4.92 4.30 20.96
N LYS A 293 4.51 4.65 22.20
CA LYS A 293 3.71 5.86 22.46
C LYS A 293 4.46 7.15 22.11
N ARG A 294 5.77 7.18 22.28
CA ARG A 294 6.58 8.33 21.86
C ARG A 294 6.64 8.45 20.35
N GLY A 295 6.84 7.34 19.65
CA GLY A 295 6.84 7.27 18.18
C GLY A 295 5.49 7.70 17.61
N GLU A 296 4.40 7.18 18.14
CA GLU A 296 3.03 7.55 17.75
C GLU A 296 2.77 9.06 17.90
N ARG A 297 3.15 9.64 19.03
CA ARG A 297 2.98 11.09 19.27
C ARG A 297 3.80 11.93 18.30
N ILE A 298 5.04 11.54 18.00
CA ILE A 298 5.89 12.22 17.02
C ILE A 298 5.28 12.11 15.62
N ALA A 299 4.84 10.94 15.21
CA ALA A 299 4.22 10.69 13.92
C ALA A 299 2.91 11.49 13.75
N LEU A 300 2.05 11.51 14.77
CA LEU A 300 0.79 12.27 14.77
C LEU A 300 1.05 13.78 14.67
N THR A 301 2.01 14.28 15.43
CA THR A 301 2.38 15.72 15.40
C THR A 301 2.98 16.09 14.04
N ALA A 302 3.88 15.29 13.51
CA ALA A 302 4.48 15.52 12.18
C ALA A 302 3.42 15.50 11.06
N ASN A 303 2.52 14.51 11.09
CA ASN A 303 1.41 14.42 10.14
C ASN A 303 0.45 15.62 10.24
N ALA A 304 0.10 16.05 11.46
CA ALA A 304 -0.77 17.21 11.65
C ALA A 304 -0.12 18.49 11.09
N VAL A 305 1.14 18.75 11.43
CA VAL A 305 1.88 19.92 10.93
C VAL A 305 1.98 19.90 9.40
N PHE A 306 2.31 18.75 8.82
CA PHE A 306 2.40 18.59 7.37
C PHE A 306 1.04 18.79 6.70
N PHE A 307 -0.02 18.16 7.22
CA PHE A 307 -1.37 18.26 6.66
C PHE A 307 -1.88 19.70 6.69
N PHE A 308 -1.82 20.35 7.84
CA PHE A 308 -2.28 21.73 7.95
C PHE A 308 -1.43 22.70 7.13
N GLY A 309 -0.12 22.55 7.13
CA GLY A 309 0.79 23.42 6.38
C GLY A 309 0.71 23.21 4.87
N ALA A 310 0.97 21.97 4.41
CA ALA A 310 1.13 21.68 2.99
C ALA A 310 -0.20 21.44 2.24
N VAL A 311 -1.22 20.89 2.92
CA VAL A 311 -2.48 20.52 2.26
C VAL A 311 -3.57 21.59 2.43
N ILE A 312 -3.62 22.26 3.58
CA ILE A 312 -4.67 23.25 3.84
C ILE A 312 -4.14 24.68 3.63
N LEU A 313 -3.18 25.12 4.43
CA LEU A 313 -2.79 26.52 4.49
C LEU A 313 -2.28 27.04 3.14
N VAL A 314 -1.34 26.35 2.52
CA VAL A 314 -0.71 26.81 1.27
C VAL A 314 -1.68 26.74 0.07
N PRO A 315 -2.32 25.60 -0.25
CA PRO A 315 -3.22 25.51 -1.40
C PRO A 315 -4.44 26.42 -1.28
N PHE A 316 -5.10 26.48 -0.13
CA PHE A 316 -6.31 27.31 0.03
C PHE A 316 -6.01 28.80 0.00
N ALA A 317 -4.91 29.24 0.60
CA ALA A 317 -4.51 30.64 0.54
C ALA A 317 -4.19 31.09 -0.89
N LEU A 318 -3.50 30.26 -1.66
CA LEU A 318 -3.15 30.56 -3.05
C LEU A 318 -4.35 30.46 -4.00
N PHE A 319 -5.21 29.47 -3.83
CA PHE A 319 -6.40 29.29 -4.65
C PHE A 319 -7.44 30.39 -4.41
N GLY A 320 -7.72 30.72 -3.15
CA GLY A 320 -8.71 31.72 -2.78
C GLY A 320 -8.35 33.13 -3.21
N SER A 321 -7.07 33.47 -3.31
CA SER A 321 -6.57 34.77 -3.73
C SER A 321 -6.38 34.91 -5.25
N SER A 322 -6.55 33.82 -6.04
CA SER A 322 -6.21 33.81 -7.47
C SER A 322 -4.82 34.38 -7.75
N TYR A 323 -3.87 34.04 -6.86
CA TYR A 323 -2.56 34.69 -6.82
C TYR A 323 -1.73 34.37 -8.06
N ILE A 324 -1.26 35.44 -8.72
CA ILE A 324 -0.27 35.30 -9.80
C ILE A 324 1.12 35.35 -9.19
N TYR A 325 1.88 34.28 -9.37
CA TYR A 325 3.19 34.13 -8.78
C TYR A 325 4.17 35.25 -9.24
N SER A 326 4.70 36.01 -8.31
CA SER A 326 5.85 36.87 -8.58
C SER A 326 7.09 36.04 -8.87
N LYS A 327 8.05 36.57 -9.62
CA LYS A 327 9.31 35.88 -9.92
C LYS A 327 10.04 35.42 -8.64
N THR A 328 10.05 36.26 -7.62
CA THR A 328 10.68 35.95 -6.32
C THR A 328 9.98 34.82 -5.60
N PHE A 329 8.65 34.86 -5.54
CA PHE A 329 7.85 33.79 -4.90
C PHE A 329 8.02 32.46 -5.64
N PHE A 330 7.97 32.47 -6.96
CA PHE A 330 8.19 31.28 -7.77
C PHE A 330 9.61 30.69 -7.58
N THR A 331 10.63 31.53 -7.51
CA THR A 331 11.99 31.10 -7.20
C THR A 331 12.06 30.44 -5.82
N GLY A 332 11.43 31.03 -4.80
CA GLY A 332 11.32 30.42 -3.47
C GLY A 332 10.65 29.06 -3.48
N TRP A 333 9.54 28.90 -4.24
CA TRP A 333 8.86 27.62 -4.42
C TRP A 333 9.78 26.54 -5.04
N VAL A 334 10.53 26.91 -6.07
CA VAL A 334 11.51 26.01 -6.72
C VAL A 334 12.60 25.58 -5.73
N VAL A 335 13.15 26.52 -4.95
CA VAL A 335 14.19 26.22 -3.94
C VAL A 335 13.65 25.26 -2.88
N VAL A 336 12.44 25.49 -2.36
CA VAL A 336 11.80 24.58 -1.39
C VAL A 336 11.61 23.19 -1.98
N SER A 337 11.21 23.10 -3.25
CA SER A 337 11.06 21.81 -3.95
C SER A 337 12.38 21.06 -4.07
N PHE A 338 13.50 21.75 -4.33
CA PHE A 338 14.83 21.14 -4.36
C PHE A 338 15.28 20.67 -2.97
N ILE A 339 15.06 21.47 -1.92
CA ILE A 339 15.37 21.08 -0.55
C ILE A 339 14.59 19.81 -0.18
N TRP A 340 13.27 19.75 -0.51
CA TRP A 340 12.44 18.57 -0.28
C TRP A 340 12.98 17.32 -0.98
N ILE A 341 13.38 17.44 -2.25
CA ILE A 341 13.95 16.33 -3.01
C ILE A 341 15.22 15.79 -2.32
N TRP A 342 16.13 16.67 -1.91
CA TRP A 342 17.37 16.24 -1.25
C TRP A 342 17.13 15.62 0.11
N ILE A 343 16.21 16.15 0.91
CA ILE A 343 15.80 15.55 2.19
C ILE A 343 15.20 14.17 1.94
N SER A 344 14.32 14.04 0.95
CA SER A 344 13.70 12.75 0.60
C SER A 344 14.75 11.72 0.16
N VAL A 345 15.73 12.10 -0.65
CA VAL A 345 16.84 11.22 -1.04
C VAL A 345 17.65 10.78 0.18
N LEU A 346 17.97 11.68 1.08
CA LEU A 346 18.71 11.36 2.31
C LEU A 346 17.93 10.37 3.19
N ILE A 347 16.64 10.59 3.38
CA ILE A 347 15.80 9.76 4.27
C ILE A 347 15.45 8.43 3.60
N CYS A 348 15.03 8.44 2.32
CA CYS A 348 14.49 7.24 1.68
C CYS A 348 15.56 6.37 1.00
N VAL A 349 16.71 6.92 0.66
CA VAL A 349 17.77 6.19 -0.05
C VAL A 349 19.02 6.03 0.81
N VAL A 350 19.57 7.15 1.31
CA VAL A 350 20.84 7.10 2.02
C VAL A 350 20.72 6.44 3.38
N TRP A 351 19.71 6.83 4.16
CA TRP A 351 19.50 6.31 5.51
C TRP A 351 19.32 4.79 5.56
N PRO A 352 18.39 4.17 4.77
CA PRO A 352 18.24 2.71 4.76
C PRO A 352 19.49 1.96 4.32
N VAL A 353 20.26 2.52 3.37
CA VAL A 353 21.54 1.93 2.95
C VAL A 353 22.55 1.98 4.09
N VAL A 354 22.66 3.10 4.80
CA VAL A 354 23.59 3.24 5.94
C VAL A 354 23.19 2.30 7.06
N GLU A 355 21.91 2.19 7.39
CA GLU A 355 21.38 1.30 8.43
C GLU A 355 21.64 -0.17 8.07
N SER A 356 21.47 -0.55 6.82
CA SER A 356 21.67 -1.92 6.34
C SER A 356 23.13 -2.30 6.02
N LEU A 357 24.09 -1.38 6.16
CA LEU A 357 25.50 -1.65 5.85
C LEU A 357 26.09 -2.87 6.60
N GLY A 358 25.66 -3.11 7.83
CA GLY A 358 26.04 -4.29 8.62
C GLY A 358 25.56 -5.59 7.97
N ALA A 359 24.29 -5.65 7.60
CA ALA A 359 23.67 -6.79 6.93
C ALA A 359 24.26 -7.00 5.52
N LEU A 360 24.47 -5.92 4.78
CA LEU A 360 25.09 -5.98 3.44
C LEU A 360 26.53 -6.51 3.48
N ARG A 361 27.32 -6.15 4.49
CA ARG A 361 28.67 -6.71 4.68
C ARG A 361 28.61 -8.19 5.03
N GLY A 362 27.66 -8.62 5.89
CA GLY A 362 27.43 -10.02 6.22
C GLY A 362 27.07 -10.85 4.98
N ILE A 363 26.11 -10.36 4.20
CA ILE A 363 25.70 -11.03 2.93
C ILE A 363 26.83 -11.09 1.92
N SER A 364 27.56 -9.97 1.73
CA SER A 364 28.68 -9.93 0.77
C SER A 364 29.82 -10.86 1.18
N SER A 365 30.12 -10.98 2.48
CA SER A 365 31.14 -11.91 2.98
C SER A 365 30.69 -13.37 2.85
N GLY A 366 29.41 -13.67 3.08
CA GLY A 366 28.82 -14.99 2.85
C GLY A 366 28.89 -15.40 1.38
N LEU A 367 28.41 -14.56 0.49
CA LEU A 367 28.49 -14.79 -0.96
C LEU A 367 29.94 -14.97 -1.44
N TRP A 368 30.87 -14.19 -0.90
CA TRP A 368 32.28 -14.34 -1.22
C TRP A 368 32.86 -15.67 -0.74
N MET A 369 32.49 -16.14 0.45
CA MET A 369 32.88 -17.48 0.95
C MET A 369 32.29 -18.59 0.10
N ASP A 370 31.02 -18.50 -0.29
CA ASP A 370 30.36 -19.49 -1.16
C ASP A 370 30.99 -19.52 -2.54
N PHE A 371 31.27 -18.36 -3.13
CA PHE A 371 31.97 -18.26 -4.40
C PHE A 371 33.39 -18.87 -4.35
N LYS A 372 34.11 -18.60 -3.26
CA LYS A 372 35.45 -19.19 -3.04
C LYS A 372 35.38 -20.69 -2.84
N SER A 373 34.34 -21.21 -2.17
CA SER A 373 34.14 -22.66 -2.01
C SER A 373 33.82 -23.35 -3.34
N LEU A 374 33.00 -22.74 -4.18
CA LEU A 374 32.68 -23.22 -5.54
C LEU A 374 33.91 -23.26 -6.43
N LEU A 375 34.77 -22.23 -6.37
CA LEU A 375 36.05 -22.24 -7.10
C LEU A 375 37.03 -23.28 -6.57
N GLY A 376 37.07 -23.51 -5.25
CA GLY A 376 37.89 -24.52 -4.60
C GLY A 376 37.41 -25.95 -4.96
N TYR A 377 36.10 -26.16 -5.04
CA TYR A 377 35.51 -27.44 -5.46
C TYR A 377 35.81 -27.77 -6.93
N ARG A 378 35.72 -26.74 -7.80
CA ARG A 378 36.08 -26.89 -9.23
C ARG A 378 37.55 -27.20 -9.46
N LYS A 379 38.44 -26.65 -8.60
CA LYS A 379 39.88 -26.95 -8.66
C LYS A 379 40.20 -28.38 -8.19
N LYS A 380 39.37 -28.92 -7.26
CA LYS A 380 39.52 -30.29 -6.78
C LYS A 380 39.03 -31.35 -7.79
N MET A 381 37.97 -31.05 -8.54
CA MET A 381 37.48 -31.89 -9.64
C MET A 381 38.43 -31.90 -10.83
N GLY A 382 39.01 -30.75 -11.22
CA GLY A 382 39.98 -30.67 -12.31
C GLY A 382 41.28 -31.43 -12.05
N ASN A 383 41.63 -31.66 -10.79
CA ASN A 383 42.83 -32.48 -10.43
C ASN A 383 42.55 -33.98 -10.28
N SER A 384 41.30 -34.43 -10.33
CA SER A 384 40.94 -35.83 -10.25
C SER A 384 40.74 -36.48 -11.62
N GLU A 385 40.73 -35.71 -12.70
CA GLU A 385 40.62 -36.21 -14.08
C GLU A 385 42.00 -36.36 -14.79
N THR A 386 43.11 -36.13 -14.08
CA THR A 386 44.49 -36.25 -14.62
C THR A 386 45.31 -37.28 -13.87
N VAL A 387 44.71 -38.39 -13.42
CA VAL A 387 45.47 -39.59 -12.95
C VAL A 387 44.95 -40.83 -13.68
#